data_1b7c9d42156aa935651f3c9a9208cce5
#
_entry.id   1b7c9d42156aa935651f3c9a9208cce5
#
_cell.length_a   1.000
_cell.length_b   1.000
_cell.length_c   1.000
_cell.angle_alpha   90.00
_cell.angle_beta   90.00
_cell.angle_gamma   90.00
#
_symmetry.space_group_name_H-M   'P 1'
#
loop_
_entity.id
_entity.type
_entity.pdbx_description
1 polymer ?
#
loop_
_entity_poly.entity_id
_entity_poly.type
_entity_poly.pdbx_seq_one_letter_code
_entity_poly.pdbx_strand_id
1 'polypeptide(L)'
;MLGVTRPDAIPEAKARLEQFLAEGAHGDMVWMQATAARRSDPRALWPQVRSVIALGLNYGPDRDPLAILQQRQCGAISVYAQGDDYHEL
;
A
#
# COMPACT_ATOMS: atom_id res chain seq x y z
N MET A 1 8.76 -7.98 9.69
CA MET A 1 8.62 -9.12 8.73
C MET A 1 9.37 -8.77 7.47
N LEU A 2 10.06 -9.75 6.88
CA LEU A 2 10.85 -9.57 5.67
C LEU A 2 10.57 -10.74 4.71
N GLY A 3 10.37 -10.43 3.45
CA GLY A 3 10.23 -11.43 2.38
C GLY A 3 11.04 -11.06 1.16
N VAL A 4 11.56 -12.05 0.46
CA VAL A 4 12.27 -11.87 -0.82
C VAL A 4 11.54 -12.63 -1.91
N THR A 5 11.33 -12.00 -3.05
CA THR A 5 10.62 -12.60 -4.17
C THR A 5 11.21 -12.17 -5.52
N ARG A 6 10.73 -12.78 -6.59
CA ARG A 6 11.07 -12.40 -7.97
C ARG A 6 10.23 -11.21 -8.42
N PRO A 7 10.72 -10.40 -9.38
CA PRO A 7 9.96 -9.27 -9.93
C PRO A 7 8.66 -9.67 -10.63
N ASP A 8 8.55 -10.91 -11.08
CA ASP A 8 7.41 -11.47 -11.81
C ASP A 8 6.51 -12.37 -10.94
N ALA A 9 6.63 -12.27 -9.62
CA ALA A 9 5.88 -13.13 -8.69
C ALA A 9 4.37 -12.92 -8.71
N ILE A 10 3.90 -11.74 -9.16
CA ILE A 10 2.48 -11.38 -9.23
C ILE A 10 2.15 -10.97 -10.67
N PRO A 11 2.02 -11.90 -11.61
CA PRO A 11 1.84 -11.60 -13.02
C PRO A 11 0.52 -10.85 -13.32
N GLU A 12 -0.50 -11.04 -12.48
CA GLU A 12 -1.80 -10.37 -12.61
C GLU A 12 -1.82 -8.92 -12.08
N ALA A 13 -0.79 -8.44 -11.41
CA ALA A 13 -0.77 -7.12 -10.79
C ALA A 13 -1.01 -5.99 -11.79
N LYS A 14 -0.44 -6.11 -13.00
CA LYS A 14 -0.62 -5.13 -14.07
C LYS A 14 -2.09 -5.02 -14.49
N ALA A 15 -2.72 -6.14 -14.80
CA ALA A 15 -4.12 -6.16 -15.25
C ALA A 15 -5.07 -5.64 -14.15
N ARG A 16 -4.81 -5.98 -12.89
CA ARG A 16 -5.59 -5.49 -11.76
C ARG A 16 -5.44 -3.98 -11.56
N LEU A 17 -4.24 -3.43 -11.73
CA LEU A 17 -4.03 -1.98 -11.68
C LEU A 17 -4.74 -1.26 -12.82
N GLU A 18 -4.67 -1.79 -14.04
CA GLU A 18 -5.36 -1.23 -15.21
C GLU A 18 -6.87 -1.20 -14.98
N GLN A 19 -7.45 -2.28 -14.48
CA GLN A 19 -8.87 -2.35 -14.13
C GLN A 19 -9.24 -1.33 -13.04
N PHE A 20 -8.48 -1.28 -11.95
CA PHE A 20 -8.68 -0.33 -10.85
C PHE A 20 -8.70 1.14 -11.33
N LEU A 21 -7.80 1.49 -12.23
CA LEU A 21 -7.73 2.83 -12.80
C LEU A 21 -8.90 3.10 -13.77
N ALA A 22 -9.26 2.12 -14.61
CA ALA A 22 -10.37 2.22 -15.55
C ALA A 22 -11.74 2.41 -14.84
N GLU A 23 -11.91 1.79 -13.68
CA GLU A 23 -13.08 1.94 -12.83
C GLU A 23 -13.09 3.26 -12.03
N GLY A 24 -12.04 4.07 -12.10
CA GLY A 24 -11.91 5.32 -11.34
C GLY A 24 -11.73 5.10 -9.83
N ALA A 25 -11.40 3.89 -9.41
CA ALA A 25 -11.28 3.52 -7.99
C ALA A 25 -10.13 4.25 -7.27
N HIS A 26 -9.21 4.87 -8.01
CA HIS A 26 -8.14 5.70 -7.46
C HIS A 26 -8.60 7.09 -7.01
N GLY A 27 -9.87 7.49 -7.31
CA GLY A 27 -10.41 8.81 -6.93
C GLY A 27 -9.51 9.97 -7.40
N ASP A 28 -9.20 10.88 -6.50
CA ASP A 28 -8.38 12.07 -6.80
C ASP A 28 -6.87 11.81 -6.79
N MET A 29 -6.44 10.56 -6.65
CA MET A 29 -5.01 10.19 -6.66
C MET A 29 -4.45 10.14 -8.09
N VAL A 30 -4.44 11.28 -8.77
CA VAL A 30 -3.98 11.41 -10.17
C VAL A 30 -2.56 10.91 -10.41
N TRP A 31 -1.70 10.95 -9.39
CA TRP A 31 -0.35 10.41 -9.43
C TRP A 31 -0.32 8.89 -9.67
N MET A 32 -1.35 8.17 -9.26
CA MET A 32 -1.44 6.73 -9.46
C MET A 32 -1.59 6.40 -10.94
N GLN A 33 -2.44 7.12 -11.65
CA GLN A 33 -2.60 7.00 -13.10
C GLN A 33 -1.34 7.45 -13.85
N ALA A 34 -0.79 8.61 -13.50
CA ALA A 34 0.40 9.16 -14.14
C ALA A 34 1.64 8.26 -14.01
N THR A 35 1.69 7.42 -12.99
CA THR A 35 2.81 6.50 -12.72
C THR A 35 2.46 5.03 -12.91
N ALA A 36 1.34 4.71 -13.58
CA ALA A 36 0.81 3.36 -13.73
C ALA A 36 1.83 2.39 -14.34
N ALA A 37 2.57 2.81 -15.37
CA ALA A 37 3.55 1.96 -16.05
C ALA A 37 4.63 1.44 -15.08
N ARG A 38 5.23 2.31 -14.27
CA ARG A 38 6.28 1.92 -13.32
C ARG A 38 5.74 1.17 -12.09
N ARG A 39 4.44 1.32 -11.79
CA ARG A 39 3.77 0.62 -10.69
C ARG A 39 3.35 -0.79 -11.06
N SER A 40 3.13 -1.02 -12.35
CA SER A 40 2.63 -2.31 -12.83
C SER A 40 3.71 -3.38 -12.95
N ASP A 41 4.98 -2.99 -13.06
CA ASP A 41 6.09 -3.92 -13.21
C ASP A 41 7.37 -3.30 -12.63
N PRO A 42 8.05 -3.97 -11.68
CA PRO A 42 9.34 -3.52 -11.16
C PRO A 42 10.40 -3.31 -12.24
N ARG A 43 10.33 -4.04 -13.35
CA ARG A 43 11.26 -3.90 -14.49
C ARG A 43 11.05 -2.63 -15.28
N ALA A 44 9.84 -2.03 -15.25
CA ALA A 44 9.59 -0.73 -15.85
C ALA A 44 10.34 0.39 -15.10
N LEU A 45 10.56 0.21 -13.80
CA LEU A 45 11.36 1.13 -12.98
C LEU A 45 12.86 0.83 -13.10
N TRP A 46 13.23 -0.44 -13.07
CA TRP A 46 14.61 -0.89 -13.15
C TRP A 46 14.72 -2.19 -13.97
N PRO A 47 15.09 -2.10 -15.27
CA PRO A 47 15.10 -3.25 -16.18
C PRO A 47 15.97 -4.41 -15.73
N GLN A 48 17.02 -4.15 -14.94
CA GLN A 48 17.96 -5.15 -14.45
C GLN A 48 17.57 -5.76 -13.09
N VAL A 49 16.41 -5.41 -12.53
CA VAL A 49 15.97 -5.93 -11.23
C VAL A 49 15.86 -7.46 -11.30
N ARG A 50 16.40 -8.13 -10.27
CA ARG A 50 16.36 -9.60 -10.15
C ARG A 50 15.56 -10.07 -8.94
N SER A 51 15.49 -9.24 -7.90
CA SER A 51 14.82 -9.58 -6.66
C SER A 51 14.07 -8.36 -6.11
N VAL A 52 12.97 -8.60 -5.43
CA VAL A 52 12.22 -7.60 -4.68
C VAL A 52 12.25 -8.01 -3.21
N ILE A 53 12.64 -7.08 -2.35
CA ILE A 53 12.62 -7.25 -0.91
C ILE A 53 11.39 -6.52 -0.37
N ALA A 54 10.47 -7.26 0.22
CA ALA A 54 9.30 -6.71 0.87
C ALA A 54 9.52 -6.64 2.38
N LEU A 55 9.27 -5.48 2.95
CA LEU A 55 9.37 -5.22 4.38
C LEU A 55 7.99 -4.90 4.95
N GLY A 56 7.68 -5.46 6.12
CA GLY A 56 6.48 -5.13 6.87
C GLY A 56 6.85 -4.72 8.29
N LEU A 57 6.42 -3.53 8.68
CA LEU A 57 6.51 -3.03 10.04
C LEU A 57 5.13 -3.11 10.70
N ASN A 58 5.06 -3.76 11.88
CA ASN A 58 3.84 -3.76 12.65
C ASN A 58 3.69 -2.43 13.41
N TYR A 59 2.59 -1.72 13.19
CA TYR A 59 2.22 -0.51 13.90
C TYR A 59 0.90 -0.69 14.68
N GLY A 60 0.42 -1.93 14.80
CA GLY A 60 -0.78 -2.25 15.59
C GLY A 60 -0.58 -1.96 17.08
N PRO A 61 -1.56 -1.32 17.75
CA PRO A 61 -1.50 -1.09 19.19
C PRO A 61 -1.72 -2.40 19.97
N ASP A 62 -1.27 -2.44 21.21
CA ASP A 62 -1.51 -3.56 22.13
C ASP A 62 -2.99 -3.69 22.58
N ARG A 63 -3.80 -2.68 22.29
CA ARG A 63 -5.24 -2.62 22.60
C ARG A 63 -6.08 -2.91 21.37
N ASP A 64 -7.34 -3.34 21.56
CA ASP A 64 -8.30 -3.45 20.46
C ASP A 64 -8.58 -2.05 19.85
N PRO A 65 -8.17 -1.79 18.60
CA PRO A 65 -8.35 -0.49 17.97
C PRO A 65 -9.83 -0.18 17.67
N LEU A 66 -10.71 -1.18 17.66
CA LEU A 66 -12.14 -1.01 17.40
C LEU A 66 -12.95 -0.72 18.68
N ALA A 67 -12.37 -0.85 19.86
CA ALA A 67 -13.07 -0.57 21.12
C ALA A 67 -13.63 0.85 21.20
N ILE A 68 -12.98 1.82 20.54
CA ILE A 68 -13.46 3.20 20.47
C ILE A 68 -14.85 3.34 19.82
N LEU A 69 -15.23 2.42 18.93
CA LEU A 69 -16.52 2.45 18.24
C LEU A 69 -17.73 2.27 19.19
N GLN A 70 -17.49 1.75 20.39
CA GLN A 70 -18.53 1.63 21.42
C GLN A 70 -18.80 2.97 22.13
N GLN A 71 -17.92 3.95 21.96
CA GLN A 71 -18.05 5.29 22.55
C GLN A 71 -18.70 6.24 21.55
N ARG A 72 -20.03 6.37 21.60
CA ARG A 72 -20.82 7.13 20.62
C ARG A 72 -20.44 8.61 20.49
N GLN A 73 -19.73 9.17 21.44
CA GLN A 73 -19.29 10.57 21.47
C GLN A 73 -17.88 10.77 20.94
N CYS A 74 -17.20 9.70 20.54
CA CYS A 74 -15.83 9.74 20.05
C CYS A 74 -15.75 9.37 18.58
N GLY A 75 -14.93 10.10 17.83
CA GLY A 75 -14.53 9.70 16.47
C GLY A 75 -13.45 8.63 16.50
N ALA A 76 -13.48 7.72 15.53
CA ALA A 76 -12.39 6.75 15.33
C ALA A 76 -11.39 7.29 14.31
N ILE A 77 -10.10 7.19 14.64
CA ILE A 77 -8.99 7.53 13.74
C ILE A 77 -8.26 6.23 13.40
N SER A 78 -7.92 6.05 12.13
CA SER A 78 -7.14 4.89 11.68
C SER A 78 -5.85 4.75 12.45
N VAL A 79 -5.47 3.51 12.78
CA VAL A 79 -4.30 3.21 13.62
C VAL A 79 -3.02 3.81 13.04
N TYR A 80 -2.83 3.77 11.73
CA TYR A 80 -1.64 4.33 11.08
C TYR A 80 -1.49 5.86 11.28
N ALA A 81 -2.59 6.56 11.57
CA ALA A 81 -2.61 8.02 11.76
C ALA A 81 -2.55 8.44 13.24
N GLN A 82 -2.38 7.49 14.17
CA GLN A 82 -2.35 7.76 15.61
C GLN A 82 -0.95 8.02 16.16
N GLY A 83 0.10 7.76 15.39
CA GLY A 83 1.50 7.97 15.76
C GLY A 83 2.15 9.10 14.98
N ASP A 84 3.47 9.13 15.03
CA ASP A 84 4.30 10.05 14.25
C ASP A 84 4.20 9.72 12.74
N ASP A 85 4.57 10.68 11.91
CA ASP A 85 4.58 10.47 10.46
C ASP A 85 5.59 9.39 10.08
N TYR A 86 5.11 8.28 9.53
CA TYR A 86 5.96 7.16 9.14
C TYR A 86 6.94 7.49 7.99
N HIS A 87 6.75 8.62 7.31
CA HIS A 87 7.70 9.10 6.30
C HIS A 87 8.98 9.65 6.91
N GLU A 88 8.98 9.92 8.21
CA GLU A 88 10.14 10.43 8.96
C GLU A 88 10.93 9.31 9.68
N LEU A 89 10.54 8.05 9.51
CA LEU A 89 11.17 6.88 10.13
C LEU A 89 12.38 6.38 9.35
#